data_3bed45f83fc7ad06798e768e14b61217
#
_entry.id   3bed45f83fc7ad06798e768e14b61217
#
_cell.length_a   1.000
_cell.length_b   1.000
_cell.length_c   1.000
_cell.angle_alpha   90.00
_cell.angle_beta   90.00
_cell.angle_gamma   90.00
#
_symmetry.space_group_name_H-M   'P 1'
#
loop_
_entity.id
_entity.type
_entity.pdbx_description
1 polymer ?
#
loop_
_entity_poly.entity_id
_entity_poly.type
_entity_poly.pdbx_seq_one_letter_code
_entity_poly.pdbx_strand_id
1 'polypeptide(L)'
;MSWFKNTSLIPIKNDLAEVLKRAFTNVNLYYYNIKVDYDKCKIYIYDAPDNVIVEGRQPFNQSFFNKAKTIIRSHLSNDYRLVSQDEIKIENDDESKKMVIKFESVESKRIDGSKVVTKDYKIQLMKNEFWDISKAPHAIITGVTGSGKSMFINYLFKQFRYISAEIYAIDPKYADLHILGKTHLKAGNYASNKEDSLALLKHLNNILTVRQKLLSSKNKIGLDAYQDNMTPIVLFFDELAAFKDSLQSKQEKDTYNSYLKNLVLKGRSAGINIVLSLQKPLAEDIPTSVRDQLSFRLVLGKNTSEDTKKLIFGINEKNILVTDETEISDDWQTATLSKHDGWYSLPNILENFKVFETPDLSNLKV
;
A
#
# COMPACT_ATOMS: atom_id res chain seq x y z
N MET A 1 26.10 1.32 24.20
CA MET A 1 26.85 0.10 23.86
C MET A 1 26.06 -0.73 22.88
N SER A 2 26.52 -0.80 21.76
CA SER A 2 26.44 -1.51 20.54
C SER A 2 25.80 -2.92 20.65
N TRP A 3 24.55 -3.02 20.25
CA TRP A 3 23.88 -4.31 19.98
C TRP A 3 23.28 -4.40 18.58
N PHE A 4 23.64 -3.49 17.67
CA PHE A 4 23.29 -3.55 16.26
C PHE A 4 24.54 -3.55 15.39
N LYS A 5 25.41 -4.53 15.59
CA LYS A 5 26.44 -4.90 14.64
C LYS A 5 26.31 -6.38 14.31
N ASN A 6 25.99 -6.65 13.05
CA ASN A 6 26.18 -7.94 12.37
C ASN A 6 25.32 -9.14 12.84
N THR A 7 24.01 -9.04 12.69
CA THR A 7 23.16 -10.24 12.63
C THR A 7 22.30 -10.19 11.39
N SER A 8 22.87 -10.27 10.22
CA SER A 8 22.02 -10.34 9.06
C SER A 8 22.71 -10.80 7.80
N LEU A 9 23.49 -11.85 7.78
CA LEU A 9 23.86 -12.36 6.44
C LEU A 9 24.23 -13.84 6.37
N ILE A 10 24.24 -14.59 7.46
CA ILE A 10 24.81 -15.95 7.45
C ILE A 10 23.78 -17.10 7.60
N PRO A 11 22.62 -17.00 8.25
CA PRO A 11 21.70 -18.13 8.33
C PRO A 11 20.81 -18.36 7.11
N ILE A 12 20.63 -17.37 6.24
CA ILE A 12 19.64 -17.43 5.14
C ILE A 12 20.17 -18.18 3.90
N LYS A 13 21.48 -18.22 3.69
CA LYS A 13 22.07 -18.83 2.49
C LYS A 13 21.83 -20.33 2.33
N ASN A 14 21.71 -21.08 3.43
CA ASN A 14 21.54 -22.54 3.36
C ASN A 14 20.06 -22.98 3.40
N ASP A 15 19.14 -22.09 3.69
CA ASP A 15 17.75 -22.45 3.97
C ASP A 15 16.85 -22.40 2.73
N LEU A 16 17.08 -21.49 1.80
CA LEU A 16 16.23 -21.34 0.62
C LEU A 16 16.25 -22.58 -0.28
N ALA A 17 17.39 -23.20 -0.51
CA ALA A 17 17.48 -24.39 -1.32
C ALA A 17 16.70 -25.56 -0.70
N GLU A 18 16.77 -25.72 0.62
CA GLU A 18 15.99 -26.74 1.35
C GLU A 18 14.49 -26.41 1.37
N VAL A 19 14.13 -25.16 1.59
CA VAL A 19 12.74 -24.70 1.56
C VAL A 19 12.13 -24.96 0.19
N LEU A 20 12.86 -24.63 -0.89
CA LEU A 20 12.42 -24.89 -2.25
C LEU A 20 12.33 -26.39 -2.53
N LYS A 21 13.28 -27.21 -2.10
CA LYS A 21 13.20 -28.67 -2.24
C LYS A 21 11.93 -29.23 -1.59
N ARG A 22 11.61 -28.82 -0.36
CA ARG A 22 10.37 -29.22 0.32
C ARG A 22 9.13 -28.75 -0.43
N ALA A 23 9.11 -27.49 -0.88
CA ALA A 23 7.99 -26.94 -1.64
C ALA A 23 7.76 -27.67 -2.96
N PHE A 24 8.83 -28.03 -3.67
CA PHE A 24 8.77 -28.85 -4.89
C PHE A 24 8.28 -30.27 -4.60
N THR A 25 8.73 -30.87 -3.50
CA THR A 25 8.26 -32.21 -3.06
C THR A 25 6.75 -32.20 -2.81
N ASN A 26 6.22 -31.17 -2.16
CA ASN A 26 4.79 -31.03 -1.86
C ASN A 26 3.88 -30.95 -3.10
N VAL A 27 4.44 -30.65 -4.26
CA VAL A 27 3.72 -30.59 -5.54
C VAL A 27 4.16 -31.68 -6.52
N ASN A 28 4.73 -32.77 -6.01
CA ASN A 28 5.22 -33.93 -6.78
C ASN A 28 6.34 -33.61 -7.77
N LEU A 29 7.23 -32.68 -7.44
CA LEU A 29 8.42 -32.33 -8.21
C LEU A 29 9.72 -32.71 -7.47
N TYR A 30 9.72 -33.83 -6.76
CA TYR A 30 10.80 -34.26 -5.86
C TYR A 30 12.06 -34.76 -6.56
N TYR A 31 12.01 -35.00 -7.87
CA TYR A 31 13.13 -35.50 -8.65
C TYR A 31 14.03 -34.42 -9.24
N TYR A 32 13.70 -33.16 -9.05
CA TYR A 32 14.56 -32.07 -9.47
C TYR A 32 15.53 -31.68 -8.36
N ASN A 33 16.79 -31.45 -8.74
CA ASN A 33 17.77 -30.92 -7.80
C ASN A 33 17.81 -29.39 -7.91
N ILE A 34 17.82 -28.71 -6.77
CA ILE A 34 17.81 -27.24 -6.70
C ILE A 34 19.08 -26.76 -6.01
N LYS A 35 19.79 -25.84 -6.68
CA LYS A 35 20.95 -25.14 -6.13
C LYS A 35 20.72 -23.63 -6.19
N VAL A 36 20.99 -22.94 -5.11
CA VAL A 36 20.93 -21.47 -5.04
C VAL A 36 22.36 -20.93 -4.95
N ASP A 37 22.71 -20.05 -5.87
CA ASP A 37 23.97 -19.34 -5.92
C ASP A 37 23.69 -17.86 -5.65
N TYR A 38 23.90 -17.42 -4.41
CA TYR A 38 23.63 -16.04 -4.00
C TYR A 38 24.62 -15.05 -4.56
N ASP A 39 25.86 -15.47 -4.80
CA ASP A 39 26.90 -14.56 -5.30
C ASP A 39 26.62 -14.21 -6.77
N LYS A 40 26.05 -15.14 -7.52
CA LYS A 40 25.63 -14.94 -8.91
C LYS A 40 24.15 -14.56 -9.03
N CYS A 41 23.40 -14.51 -7.92
CA CYS A 41 21.96 -14.29 -7.90
C CYS A 41 21.20 -15.22 -8.84
N LYS A 42 21.48 -16.54 -8.75
CA LYS A 42 20.89 -17.56 -9.63
C LYS A 42 20.35 -18.75 -8.85
N ILE A 43 19.20 -19.24 -9.28
CA ILE A 43 18.64 -20.51 -8.85
C ILE A 43 18.77 -21.48 -10.05
N TYR A 44 19.41 -22.59 -9.82
CA TYR A 44 19.56 -23.66 -10.79
C TYR A 44 18.64 -24.81 -10.43
N ILE A 45 17.83 -25.23 -11.38
CA ILE A 45 16.99 -26.42 -11.27
C ILE A 45 17.54 -27.43 -12.30
N TYR A 46 18.07 -28.52 -11.81
CA TYR A 46 18.63 -29.61 -12.64
C TYR A 46 17.56 -30.64 -12.88
N ASP A 47 17.40 -30.99 -14.13
CA ASP A 47 16.58 -32.14 -14.53
C ASP A 47 17.27 -33.46 -14.13
N ALA A 48 16.50 -34.52 -13.93
CA ALA A 48 17.08 -35.85 -13.73
C ALA A 48 17.83 -36.29 -15.01
N PRO A 49 18.96 -37.01 -14.89
CA PRO A 49 19.67 -37.54 -16.03
C PRO A 49 18.73 -38.39 -16.92
N ASP A 50 18.96 -38.34 -18.25
CA ASP A 50 18.08 -39.02 -19.23
C ASP A 50 18.03 -40.53 -19.04
N ASN A 51 19.04 -41.12 -18.37
CA ASN A 51 19.11 -42.55 -18.05
C ASN A 51 18.32 -42.94 -16.79
N VAL A 52 17.73 -41.99 -16.07
CA VAL A 52 16.92 -42.23 -14.88
C VAL A 52 15.43 -42.20 -15.25
N ILE A 53 14.80 -43.35 -15.18
CA ILE A 53 13.34 -43.44 -15.35
C ILE A 53 12.66 -43.03 -14.07
N VAL A 54 11.96 -41.91 -14.13
CA VAL A 54 11.14 -41.37 -13.00
C VAL A 54 9.68 -41.44 -13.44
N GLU A 55 8.90 -42.27 -12.77
CA GLU A 55 7.46 -42.39 -13.02
C GLU A 55 6.76 -41.07 -12.69
N GLY A 56 5.96 -40.57 -13.62
CA GLY A 56 5.28 -39.25 -13.45
C GLY A 56 6.15 -38.03 -13.67
N ARG A 57 7.37 -38.16 -14.21
CA ARG A 57 8.25 -37.03 -14.56
C ARG A 57 7.53 -36.05 -15.47
N GLN A 58 7.43 -34.80 -15.02
CA GLN A 58 6.89 -33.74 -15.87
C GLN A 58 7.95 -33.30 -16.89
N PRO A 59 7.56 -32.98 -18.12
CA PRO A 59 8.52 -32.52 -19.13
C PRO A 59 9.10 -31.17 -18.69
N PHE A 60 10.39 -30.98 -18.89
CA PHE A 60 11.14 -29.77 -18.60
C PHE A 60 10.85 -28.71 -19.68
N ASN A 61 9.66 -28.13 -19.62
CA ASN A 61 9.09 -27.22 -20.60
C ASN A 61 8.56 -25.93 -19.95
N GLN A 62 7.94 -25.07 -20.75
CA GLN A 62 7.41 -23.78 -20.28
C GLN A 62 6.35 -23.92 -19.15
N SER A 63 5.52 -24.96 -19.19
CA SER A 63 4.52 -25.22 -18.14
C SER A 63 5.18 -25.56 -16.80
N PHE A 64 6.16 -26.45 -16.82
CA PHE A 64 7.00 -26.75 -15.65
C PHE A 64 7.65 -25.48 -15.12
N PHE A 65 8.20 -24.69 -16.01
CA PHE A 65 8.87 -23.45 -15.72
C PHE A 65 7.95 -22.46 -15.00
N ASN A 66 6.75 -22.19 -15.49
CA ASN A 66 5.78 -21.29 -14.85
C ASN A 66 5.43 -21.79 -13.43
N LYS A 67 5.26 -23.09 -13.25
CA LYS A 67 5.01 -23.70 -11.96
C LYS A 67 6.19 -23.54 -10.99
N ALA A 68 7.41 -23.79 -11.48
CA ALA A 68 8.63 -23.60 -10.68
C ALA A 68 8.81 -22.14 -10.27
N LYS A 69 8.61 -21.20 -11.18
CA LYS A 69 8.68 -19.75 -10.93
C LYS A 69 7.69 -19.32 -9.84
N THR A 70 6.45 -19.79 -9.89
CA THR A 70 5.42 -19.50 -8.87
C THR A 70 5.85 -20.00 -7.48
N ILE A 71 6.37 -21.23 -7.40
CA ILE A 71 6.86 -21.80 -6.14
C ILE A 71 8.05 -20.98 -5.60
N ILE A 72 9.00 -20.65 -6.46
CA ILE A 72 10.18 -19.87 -6.05
C ILE A 72 9.76 -18.49 -5.54
N ARG A 73 8.89 -17.80 -6.25
CA ARG A 73 8.37 -16.49 -5.84
C ARG A 73 7.74 -16.51 -4.46
N SER A 74 6.93 -17.52 -4.17
CA SER A 74 6.25 -17.63 -2.88
C SER A 74 7.20 -17.90 -1.69
N HIS A 75 8.44 -18.29 -1.95
CA HIS A 75 9.43 -18.65 -0.95
C HIS A 75 10.69 -17.76 -0.92
N LEU A 76 10.83 -16.82 -1.89
CA LEU A 76 11.88 -15.81 -1.80
C LEU A 76 11.61 -14.87 -0.61
N SER A 77 12.66 -14.51 0.11
CA SER A 77 12.57 -13.50 1.16
C SER A 77 12.34 -12.11 0.56
N ASN A 78 11.88 -11.17 1.38
CA ASN A 78 11.61 -9.78 0.97
C ASN A 78 12.84 -9.04 0.44
N ASP A 79 14.03 -9.59 0.65
CA ASP A 79 15.29 -8.99 0.20
C ASP A 79 15.64 -9.35 -1.25
N TYR A 80 14.83 -10.20 -1.91
CA TYR A 80 15.08 -10.68 -3.25
C TYR A 80 13.81 -10.72 -4.10
N ARG A 81 13.96 -10.45 -5.40
CA ARG A 81 12.90 -10.62 -6.39
C ARG A 81 13.42 -11.37 -7.62
N LEU A 82 12.54 -12.06 -8.32
CA LEU A 82 12.87 -12.64 -9.61
C LEU A 82 13.04 -11.53 -10.65
N VAL A 83 14.08 -11.64 -11.45
CA VAL A 83 14.27 -10.79 -12.64
C VAL A 83 13.24 -11.17 -13.70
N SER A 84 12.79 -10.21 -14.54
CA SER A 84 11.73 -10.40 -15.54
C SER A 84 11.98 -11.54 -16.53
N GLN A 85 10.95 -11.88 -17.29
CA GLN A 85 10.85 -13.13 -18.09
C GLN A 85 11.98 -13.38 -19.10
N ASP A 86 12.68 -12.37 -19.58
CA ASP A 86 13.62 -12.47 -20.71
C ASP A 86 14.96 -13.17 -20.40
N GLU A 87 15.18 -13.58 -19.16
CA GLU A 87 16.47 -14.12 -18.73
C GLU A 87 16.43 -15.60 -18.27
N ILE A 88 15.41 -16.33 -18.67
CA ILE A 88 15.33 -17.74 -18.35
C ILE A 88 15.92 -18.55 -19.48
N LYS A 89 17.03 -19.18 -19.17
CA LYS A 89 17.75 -20.02 -20.12
C LYS A 89 17.70 -21.46 -19.67
N ILE A 90 17.34 -22.34 -20.59
CA ILE A 90 17.64 -23.75 -20.46
C ILE A 90 19.08 -23.89 -20.97
N GLU A 91 20.00 -24.18 -20.08
CA GLU A 91 21.39 -24.49 -20.41
C GLU A 91 21.53 -26.01 -20.42
N ASN A 92 22.13 -26.53 -21.48
CA ASN A 92 22.52 -27.93 -21.54
C ASN A 92 23.98 -28.01 -21.09
N ASP A 93 24.23 -28.70 -19.98
CA ASP A 93 25.57 -29.19 -19.65
C ASP A 93 25.74 -30.61 -20.26
N ASP A 94 26.96 -31.05 -20.40
CA ASP A 94 27.30 -32.35 -21.05
C ASP A 94 26.58 -33.57 -20.46
N GLU A 95 26.00 -33.46 -19.27
CA GLU A 95 25.31 -34.59 -18.59
C GLU A 95 23.87 -34.25 -18.13
N SER A 96 23.40 -33.01 -18.18
CA SER A 96 22.05 -32.67 -17.70
C SER A 96 21.51 -31.36 -18.25
N LYS A 97 20.18 -31.32 -18.43
CA LYS A 97 19.47 -30.08 -18.69
C LYS A 97 19.28 -29.31 -17.38
N LYS A 98 19.62 -28.03 -17.35
CA LYS A 98 19.36 -27.17 -16.20
C LYS A 98 18.58 -25.92 -16.59
N MET A 99 17.66 -25.53 -15.74
CA MET A 99 16.96 -24.25 -15.83
C MET A 99 17.67 -23.24 -14.91
N VAL A 100 17.96 -22.09 -15.43
CA VAL A 100 18.58 -20.99 -14.68
C VAL A 100 17.56 -19.90 -14.50
N ILE A 101 17.28 -19.57 -13.24
CA ILE A 101 16.37 -18.48 -12.85
C ILE A 101 17.21 -17.43 -12.15
N LYS A 102 17.21 -16.23 -12.67
CA LYS A 102 17.90 -15.10 -12.04
C LYS A 102 16.99 -14.43 -11.01
N PHE A 103 17.58 -14.01 -9.90
CA PHE A 103 16.95 -13.12 -8.93
C PHE A 103 17.90 -11.96 -8.63
N GLU A 104 17.37 -10.89 -8.07
CA GLU A 104 18.18 -9.74 -7.67
C GLU A 104 17.86 -9.37 -6.22
N SER A 105 18.84 -8.80 -5.55
CA SER A 105 18.65 -8.21 -4.23
C SER A 105 17.83 -6.92 -4.38
N VAL A 106 16.79 -6.80 -3.58
CA VAL A 106 15.98 -5.58 -3.50
C VAL A 106 16.44 -4.83 -2.27
N GLU A 107 16.98 -3.64 -2.45
CA GLU A 107 17.26 -2.76 -1.32
C GLU A 107 15.93 -2.34 -0.69
N SER A 108 15.73 -2.67 0.60
CA SER A 108 14.53 -2.25 1.32
C SER A 108 14.40 -0.73 1.30
N LYS A 109 13.21 -0.27 0.94
CA LYS A 109 12.83 1.14 0.98
C LYS A 109 12.19 1.54 2.30
N ARG A 110 12.09 0.61 3.25
CA ARG A 110 11.53 0.86 4.58
C ARG A 110 12.32 1.94 5.32
N ILE A 111 11.61 2.85 5.95
CA ILE A 111 12.18 3.92 6.78
C ILE A 111 11.85 3.69 8.25
N ASP A 112 12.66 4.26 9.15
CA ASP A 112 12.34 4.34 10.58
C ASP A 112 11.36 5.50 10.80
N GLY A 113 10.07 5.16 10.93
CA GLY A 113 8.99 6.16 11.06
C GLY A 113 9.08 7.01 12.31
N SER A 114 9.88 6.61 13.33
CA SER A 114 10.08 7.43 14.53
C SER A 114 10.99 8.63 14.28
N LYS A 115 11.85 8.57 13.25
CA LYS A 115 12.86 9.58 12.93
C LYS A 115 12.49 10.50 11.78
N VAL A 116 11.46 10.15 11.02
CA VAL A 116 11.04 10.92 9.85
C VAL A 116 10.33 12.19 10.27
N VAL A 117 10.72 13.30 9.67
CA VAL A 117 10.06 14.59 9.82
C VAL A 117 9.61 15.08 8.44
N THR A 118 8.34 15.36 8.32
CA THR A 118 7.74 15.92 7.09
C THR A 118 8.23 17.35 6.85
N LYS A 119 8.60 17.65 5.61
CA LYS A 119 9.06 18.98 5.20
C LYS A 119 8.36 19.41 3.89
N ASP A 120 8.09 20.68 3.77
CA ASP A 120 7.54 21.30 2.54
C ASP A 120 6.28 20.56 2.02
N TYR A 121 5.36 20.20 2.91
CA TYR A 121 4.12 19.46 2.62
C TYR A 121 4.33 18.06 2.00
N LYS A 122 5.56 17.49 2.10
CA LYS A 122 5.92 16.17 1.58
C LYS A 122 6.11 15.17 2.71
N ILE A 123 5.14 14.29 2.88
CA ILE A 123 5.20 13.19 3.85
C ILE A 123 6.04 12.08 3.25
N GLN A 124 7.12 11.68 3.93
CA GLN A 124 7.95 10.58 3.48
C GLN A 124 7.21 9.24 3.71
N LEU A 125 7.04 8.47 2.66
CA LEU A 125 6.38 7.16 2.71
C LEU A 125 7.40 6.03 2.83
N MET A 126 8.46 6.10 2.02
CA MET A 126 9.58 5.16 1.97
C MET A 126 10.86 5.91 1.60
N LYS A 127 12.00 5.22 1.51
CA LYS A 127 13.26 5.81 1.06
C LYS A 127 13.07 6.41 -0.34
N ASN A 128 13.27 7.72 -0.45
CA ASN A 128 13.09 8.51 -1.68
C ASN A 128 11.65 8.55 -2.25
N GLU A 129 10.65 8.11 -1.50
CA GLU A 129 9.25 8.17 -1.91
C GLU A 129 8.45 9.08 -0.97
N PHE A 130 7.72 10.04 -1.54
CA PHE A 130 7.02 11.07 -0.78
C PHE A 130 5.60 11.27 -1.28
N TRP A 131 4.69 11.52 -0.35
CA TRP A 131 3.35 12.01 -0.63
C TRP A 131 3.33 13.54 -0.49
N ASP A 132 3.20 14.25 -1.59
CA ASP A 132 3.05 15.72 -1.63
C ASP A 132 1.56 16.07 -1.48
N ILE A 133 1.17 16.45 -0.26
CA ILE A 133 -0.23 16.74 0.06
C ILE A 133 -0.76 18.02 -0.60
N SER A 134 0.11 18.89 -1.08
CA SER A 134 -0.31 20.09 -1.82
C SER A 134 -0.78 19.75 -3.25
N LYS A 135 -0.26 18.65 -3.81
CA LYS A 135 -0.60 18.18 -5.15
C LYS A 135 -1.63 17.06 -5.15
N ALA A 136 -1.56 16.19 -4.16
CA ALA A 136 -2.40 15.00 -3.98
C ALA A 136 -3.05 15.03 -2.58
N PRO A 137 -4.06 15.87 -2.33
CA PRO A 137 -4.51 16.21 -0.98
C PRO A 137 -5.29 15.12 -0.27
N HIS A 138 -5.84 14.15 -0.98
CA HIS A 138 -6.75 13.16 -0.41
C HIS A 138 -6.17 11.76 -0.52
N ALA A 139 -6.41 10.96 0.53
CA ALA A 139 -5.94 9.59 0.62
C ALA A 139 -7.08 8.61 0.93
N ILE A 140 -6.93 7.39 0.43
CA ILE A 140 -7.68 6.23 0.88
C ILE A 140 -6.71 5.15 1.34
N ILE A 141 -6.92 4.64 2.55
CA ILE A 141 -6.12 3.60 3.17
C ILE A 141 -7.03 2.42 3.48
N THR A 142 -6.75 1.28 2.91
CA THR A 142 -7.52 0.07 3.16
C THR A 142 -6.61 -1.07 3.59
N GLY A 143 -7.17 -2.03 4.31
CA GLY A 143 -6.44 -3.21 4.72
C GLY A 143 -7.23 -4.02 5.74
N VAL A 144 -7.08 -5.34 5.64
CA VAL A 144 -7.72 -6.29 6.56
C VAL A 144 -7.22 -6.09 8.01
N THR A 145 -7.98 -6.60 8.95
CA THR A 145 -7.59 -6.55 10.38
C THR A 145 -6.17 -7.11 10.58
N GLY A 146 -5.36 -6.38 11.31
CA GLY A 146 -3.96 -6.75 11.57
C GLY A 146 -2.98 -6.47 10.43
N SER A 147 -3.39 -5.75 9.37
CA SER A 147 -2.50 -5.32 8.27
C SER A 147 -1.60 -4.13 8.59
N GLY A 148 -1.73 -3.52 9.77
CA GLY A 148 -0.96 -2.33 10.15
C GLY A 148 -1.63 -0.99 9.83
N LYS A 149 -2.89 -0.99 9.37
CA LYS A 149 -3.64 0.20 8.99
C LYS A 149 -3.66 1.28 10.08
N SER A 150 -4.07 0.95 11.31
CA SER A 150 -4.11 1.90 12.44
C SER A 150 -2.72 2.46 12.75
N MET A 151 -1.68 1.63 12.70
CA MET A 151 -0.31 2.09 12.93
C MET A 151 0.13 3.10 11.86
N PHE A 152 -0.20 2.85 10.60
CA PHE A 152 0.12 3.78 9.52
C PHE A 152 -0.69 5.09 9.62
N ILE A 153 -1.96 5.03 10.05
CA ILE A 153 -2.75 6.24 10.36
C ILE A 153 -2.09 7.03 11.49
N ASN A 154 -1.60 6.39 12.54
CA ASN A 154 -0.87 7.04 13.63
C ASN A 154 0.42 7.70 13.13
N TYR A 155 1.13 7.07 12.20
CA TYR A 155 2.28 7.66 11.52
C TYR A 155 1.89 8.94 10.78
N LEU A 156 0.85 8.88 9.95
CA LEU A 156 0.36 10.07 9.22
C LEU A 156 -0.10 11.17 10.17
N PHE A 157 -0.83 10.82 11.23
CA PHE A 157 -1.25 11.78 12.25
C PHE A 157 -0.06 12.55 12.82
N LYS A 158 1.02 11.87 13.17
CA LYS A 158 2.27 12.47 13.62
C LYS A 158 2.89 13.37 12.55
N GLN A 159 2.94 12.93 11.29
CA GLN A 159 3.49 13.73 10.20
C GLN A 159 2.70 15.02 9.96
N PHE A 160 1.36 14.98 10.01
CA PHE A 160 0.52 16.16 9.91
C PHE A 160 0.72 17.12 11.10
N ARG A 161 1.00 16.60 12.29
CA ARG A 161 1.39 17.46 13.44
C ARG A 161 2.71 18.18 13.20
N TYR A 162 3.70 17.55 12.60
CA TYR A 162 4.99 18.18 12.30
C TYR A 162 4.87 19.38 11.37
N ILE A 163 3.97 19.34 10.41
CA ILE A 163 3.69 20.50 9.54
C ILE A 163 2.69 21.48 10.16
N SER A 164 2.39 21.33 11.44
CA SER A 164 1.44 22.18 12.16
C SER A 164 0.05 22.23 11.52
N ALA A 165 -0.38 21.15 10.88
CA ALA A 165 -1.72 21.05 10.30
C ALA A 165 -2.79 21.09 11.41
N GLU A 166 -3.92 21.71 11.11
CA GLU A 166 -5.11 21.60 11.94
C GLU A 166 -5.77 20.25 11.67
N ILE A 167 -5.81 19.38 12.70
CA ILE A 167 -6.25 18.00 12.57
C ILE A 167 -7.65 17.83 13.11
N TYR A 168 -8.46 17.13 12.36
CA TYR A 168 -9.80 16.64 12.70
C TYR A 168 -9.87 15.15 12.60
N ALA A 169 -10.67 14.49 13.44
CA ALA A 169 -10.79 13.04 13.48
C ALA A 169 -12.24 12.58 13.65
N ILE A 170 -12.65 11.60 12.86
CA ILE A 170 -13.92 10.89 13.02
C ILE A 170 -13.61 9.39 13.14
N ASP A 171 -14.03 8.77 14.25
CA ASP A 171 -13.86 7.34 14.50
C ASP A 171 -15.15 6.74 15.10
N PRO A 172 -16.05 6.22 14.28
CA PRO A 172 -17.33 5.66 14.72
C PRO A 172 -17.21 4.41 15.61
N LYS A 173 -16.02 3.79 15.61
CA LYS A 173 -15.76 2.59 16.41
C LYS A 173 -15.20 2.86 17.80
N TYR A 174 -14.94 4.14 18.14
CA TYR A 174 -14.30 4.53 19.40
C TYR A 174 -12.94 3.84 19.63
N ALA A 175 -12.19 3.59 18.55
CA ALA A 175 -10.93 2.88 18.56
C ALA A 175 -9.71 3.82 18.69
N ASP A 176 -8.60 3.46 18.04
CA ASP A 176 -7.31 4.15 18.18
C ASP A 176 -7.38 5.64 17.79
N LEU A 177 -8.09 5.97 16.71
CA LEU A 177 -8.19 7.35 16.24
C LEU A 177 -9.04 8.22 17.19
N HIS A 178 -10.05 7.65 17.84
CA HIS A 178 -10.79 8.33 18.91
C HIS A 178 -9.88 8.68 20.10
N ILE A 179 -9.03 7.72 20.52
CA ILE A 179 -8.09 7.94 21.62
C ILE A 179 -7.09 9.04 21.27
N LEU A 180 -6.55 9.01 20.05
CA LEU A 180 -5.67 10.08 19.54
C LEU A 180 -6.37 11.44 19.53
N GLY A 181 -7.61 11.49 19.06
CA GLY A 181 -8.43 12.69 19.06
C GLY A 181 -8.59 13.26 20.47
N LYS A 182 -9.04 12.44 21.40
CA LYS A 182 -9.23 12.83 22.80
C LYS A 182 -7.96 13.31 23.49
N THR A 183 -6.81 12.72 23.15
CA THR A 183 -5.52 13.00 23.82
C THR A 183 -4.81 14.21 23.21
N HIS A 184 -4.93 14.43 21.90
CA HIS A 184 -4.08 15.37 21.18
C HIS A 184 -4.83 16.49 20.46
N LEU A 185 -6.16 16.40 20.32
CA LEU A 185 -6.94 17.42 19.61
C LEU A 185 -7.76 18.28 20.58
N LYS A 186 -8.15 19.45 20.10
CA LYS A 186 -9.08 20.33 20.83
C LYS A 186 -10.47 19.68 20.87
N ALA A 187 -11.23 19.99 21.91
CA ALA A 187 -12.64 19.64 21.97
C ALA A 187 -13.37 20.20 20.73
N GLY A 188 -14.20 19.35 20.08
CA GLY A 188 -14.87 19.67 18.83
C GLY A 188 -14.09 19.34 17.55
N ASN A 189 -12.79 19.02 17.64
CA ASN A 189 -12.01 18.58 16.49
C ASN A 189 -12.01 17.03 16.34
N TYR A 190 -12.67 16.31 17.21
CA TYR A 190 -12.86 14.88 17.07
C TYR A 190 -14.28 14.44 17.40
N ALA A 191 -14.76 13.42 16.75
CA ALA A 191 -16.11 12.89 16.92
C ALA A 191 -16.12 11.37 16.74
N SER A 192 -17.09 10.70 17.41
CA SER A 192 -17.28 9.27 17.25
C SER A 192 -18.76 8.89 17.14
N ASN A 193 -19.68 9.68 17.71
CA ASN A 193 -21.09 9.49 17.46
C ASN A 193 -21.54 10.17 16.17
N LYS A 194 -22.72 9.84 15.71
CA LYS A 194 -23.29 10.30 14.45
C LYS A 194 -23.50 11.82 14.43
N GLU A 195 -24.07 12.35 15.47
CA GLU A 195 -24.45 13.76 15.57
C GLU A 195 -23.23 14.69 15.53
N ASP A 196 -22.24 14.40 16.36
CA ASP A 196 -20.97 15.18 16.42
C ASP A 196 -20.19 15.02 15.11
N SER A 197 -20.20 13.84 14.48
CA SER A 197 -19.53 13.60 13.21
C SER A 197 -20.16 14.41 12.07
N LEU A 198 -21.47 14.47 11.99
CA LEU A 198 -22.17 15.33 11.02
C LEU A 198 -21.95 16.81 11.29
N ALA A 199 -21.91 17.23 12.57
CA ALA A 199 -21.61 18.59 12.96
C ALA A 199 -20.17 18.98 12.57
N LEU A 200 -19.20 18.08 12.76
CA LEU A 200 -17.80 18.27 12.37
C LEU A 200 -17.65 18.37 10.85
N LEU A 201 -18.31 17.51 10.07
CA LEU A 201 -18.33 17.62 8.60
C LEU A 201 -18.94 18.93 8.12
N LYS A 202 -20.02 19.40 8.75
CA LYS A 202 -20.63 20.71 8.48
C LYS A 202 -19.66 21.84 8.79
N HIS A 203 -18.96 21.76 9.92
CA HIS A 203 -17.96 22.75 10.32
C HIS A 203 -16.84 22.85 9.27
N LEU A 204 -16.30 21.73 8.80
CA LEU A 204 -15.28 21.72 7.77
C LEU A 204 -15.79 22.28 6.42
N ASN A 205 -17.04 22.04 6.06
CA ASN A 205 -17.66 22.67 4.87
C ASN A 205 -17.79 24.19 5.00
N ASN A 206 -18.06 24.68 6.22
CA ASN A 206 -18.07 26.13 6.48
C ASN A 206 -16.66 26.72 6.33
N ILE A 207 -15.63 26.07 6.88
CA ILE A 207 -14.23 26.49 6.70
C ILE A 207 -13.85 26.48 5.22
N LEU A 208 -14.21 25.44 4.48
CA LEU A 208 -13.99 25.36 3.03
C LEU A 208 -14.55 26.61 2.33
N THR A 209 -15.80 26.96 2.62
CA THR A 209 -16.47 28.12 2.02
C THR A 209 -15.78 29.43 2.36
N VAL A 210 -15.37 29.62 3.64
CA VAL A 210 -14.66 30.82 4.09
C VAL A 210 -13.30 30.95 3.38
N ARG A 211 -12.53 29.86 3.32
CA ARG A 211 -11.22 29.86 2.66
C ARG A 211 -11.33 30.14 1.17
N GLN A 212 -12.31 29.55 0.47
CA GLN A 212 -12.55 29.82 -0.93
C GLN A 212 -12.88 31.31 -1.19
N LYS A 213 -13.74 31.91 -0.37
CA LYS A 213 -14.04 33.34 -0.48
C LYS A 213 -12.80 34.20 -0.23
N LEU A 214 -11.99 33.87 0.77
CA LEU A 214 -10.76 34.60 1.09
C LEU A 214 -9.75 34.52 -0.06
N LEU A 215 -9.52 33.33 -0.64
CA LEU A 215 -8.62 33.16 -1.79
C LEU A 215 -9.12 33.93 -3.00
N SER A 216 -10.42 33.85 -3.29
CA SER A 216 -11.05 34.57 -4.38
C SER A 216 -10.92 36.12 -4.24
N SER A 217 -11.03 36.65 -3.02
CA SER A 217 -10.91 38.08 -2.79
C SER A 217 -9.51 38.68 -3.07
N LYS A 218 -8.49 37.82 -3.19
CA LYS A 218 -7.13 38.23 -3.52
C LYS A 218 -6.91 38.47 -5.01
N ASN A 219 -7.90 38.19 -5.86
CA ASN A 219 -7.89 38.43 -7.31
C ASN A 219 -6.65 37.88 -8.04
N LYS A 220 -6.09 36.75 -7.55
CA LYS A 220 -4.92 36.09 -8.13
C LYS A 220 -5.31 34.74 -8.74
N ILE A 221 -5.16 34.61 -10.07
CA ILE A 221 -5.46 33.37 -10.79
C ILE A 221 -4.54 32.24 -10.31
N GLY A 222 -5.11 31.06 -10.04
CA GLY A 222 -4.37 29.87 -9.65
C GLY A 222 -3.89 29.85 -8.19
N LEU A 223 -4.22 30.88 -7.39
CA LEU A 223 -3.85 30.91 -5.97
C LEU A 223 -4.59 29.82 -5.20
N ASP A 224 -3.86 29.03 -4.45
CA ASP A 224 -4.38 28.03 -3.50
C ASP A 224 -3.89 28.32 -2.06
N ALA A 225 -4.41 27.55 -1.13
CA ALA A 225 -4.10 27.72 0.29
C ALA A 225 -2.61 27.47 0.62
N TYR A 226 -1.94 26.58 -0.11
CA TYR A 226 -0.52 26.28 0.11
C TYR A 226 0.37 27.42 -0.38
N GLN A 227 0.06 28.00 -1.55
CA GLN A 227 0.75 29.16 -2.08
C GLN A 227 0.49 30.43 -1.25
N ASP A 228 -0.65 30.47 -0.55
CA ASP A 228 -1.02 31.57 0.37
C ASP A 228 -0.53 31.33 1.79
N ASN A 229 0.26 30.28 2.03
CA ASN A 229 0.78 29.90 3.35
C ASN A 229 -0.31 29.69 4.43
N MET A 230 -1.50 29.26 4.03
CA MET A 230 -2.54 28.90 4.98
C MET A 230 -2.18 27.58 5.67
N THR A 231 -2.48 27.50 6.96
CA THR A 231 -2.33 26.24 7.72
C THR A 231 -3.10 25.12 7.05
N PRO A 232 -2.46 24.01 6.69
CA PRO A 232 -3.17 22.84 6.17
C PRO A 232 -4.19 22.30 7.16
N ILE A 233 -5.30 21.81 6.65
CA ILE A 233 -6.30 21.09 7.43
C ILE A 233 -6.29 19.63 6.98
N VAL A 234 -6.43 18.69 7.93
CA VAL A 234 -6.62 17.29 7.62
C VAL A 234 -7.77 16.69 8.42
N LEU A 235 -8.65 15.98 7.75
CA LEU A 235 -9.65 15.13 8.37
C LEU A 235 -9.22 13.66 8.22
N PHE A 236 -8.96 13.00 9.34
CA PHE A 236 -8.89 11.55 9.41
C PHE A 236 -10.28 10.99 9.66
N PHE A 237 -10.75 10.11 8.80
CA PHE A 237 -12.04 9.46 8.94
C PHE A 237 -11.84 7.95 8.86
N ASP A 238 -11.83 7.31 10.02
CA ASP A 238 -11.68 5.84 10.10
C ASP A 238 -13.04 5.15 9.96
N GLU A 239 -13.03 3.98 9.35
CA GLU A 239 -14.13 3.05 9.15
C GLU A 239 -15.43 3.72 8.63
N LEU A 240 -15.30 4.26 7.44
CA LEU A 240 -16.39 4.96 6.74
C LEU A 240 -17.69 4.12 6.64
N ALA A 241 -17.57 2.81 6.43
CA ALA A 241 -18.70 1.91 6.33
C ALA A 241 -19.52 1.91 7.64
N ALA A 242 -18.86 1.77 8.79
CA ALA A 242 -19.54 1.80 10.10
C ALA A 242 -20.29 3.11 10.35
N PHE A 243 -19.75 4.24 9.89
CA PHE A 243 -20.44 5.52 9.99
C PHE A 243 -21.69 5.54 9.09
N LYS A 244 -21.60 5.09 7.83
CA LYS A 244 -22.73 5.02 6.91
C LYS A 244 -23.87 4.17 7.44
N ASP A 245 -23.53 3.04 8.08
CA ASP A 245 -24.51 2.15 8.69
C ASP A 245 -25.27 2.81 9.86
N SER A 246 -24.67 3.78 10.54
CA SER A 246 -25.32 4.56 11.60
C SER A 246 -26.37 5.56 11.08
N LEU A 247 -26.34 5.91 9.79
CA LEU A 247 -27.27 6.86 9.17
C LEU A 247 -28.60 6.18 8.85
N GLN A 248 -29.64 6.54 9.58
CA GLN A 248 -30.94 5.88 9.52
C GLN A 248 -31.85 6.46 8.43
N SER A 249 -31.84 7.76 8.23
CA SER A 249 -32.71 8.44 7.27
C SER A 249 -32.01 8.74 5.93
N LYS A 250 -32.81 8.83 4.87
CA LYS A 250 -32.32 9.28 3.57
C LYS A 250 -31.73 10.67 3.66
N GLN A 251 -32.33 11.56 4.44
CA GLN A 251 -31.84 12.92 4.63
C GLN A 251 -30.45 12.97 5.28
N GLU A 252 -30.18 12.13 6.30
CA GLU A 252 -28.85 12.01 6.89
C GLU A 252 -27.81 11.52 5.88
N LYS A 253 -28.15 10.49 5.08
CA LYS A 253 -27.29 9.95 4.02
C LYS A 253 -26.99 11.00 2.95
N ASP A 254 -27.97 11.73 2.49
CA ASP A 254 -27.81 12.77 1.47
C ASP A 254 -26.97 13.94 2.02
N THR A 255 -27.17 14.33 3.27
CA THR A 255 -26.39 15.37 3.96
C THR A 255 -24.94 14.97 4.10
N TYR A 256 -24.67 13.76 4.59
CA TYR A 256 -23.32 13.21 4.69
C TYR A 256 -22.63 13.16 3.34
N ASN A 257 -23.29 12.59 2.33
CA ASN A 257 -22.74 12.47 0.98
C ASN A 257 -22.41 13.85 0.39
N SER A 258 -23.27 14.84 0.60
CA SER A 258 -23.04 16.22 0.15
C SER A 258 -21.82 16.84 0.83
N TYR A 259 -21.69 16.71 2.15
CA TYR A 259 -20.55 17.26 2.87
C TYR A 259 -19.23 16.61 2.47
N LEU A 260 -19.18 15.27 2.42
CA LEU A 260 -17.97 14.55 2.02
C LEU A 260 -17.58 14.89 0.58
N LYS A 261 -18.55 14.86 -0.34
CA LYS A 261 -18.33 15.20 -1.76
C LYS A 261 -17.77 16.60 -1.93
N ASN A 262 -18.32 17.60 -1.25
CA ASN A 262 -17.83 18.98 -1.32
C ASN A 262 -16.39 19.09 -0.81
N LEU A 263 -16.07 18.46 0.33
CA LEU A 263 -14.73 18.50 0.91
C LEU A 263 -13.71 17.85 -0.03
N VAL A 264 -14.05 16.70 -0.63
CA VAL A 264 -13.15 15.98 -1.54
C VAL A 264 -12.99 16.70 -2.89
N LEU A 265 -14.09 17.22 -3.49
CA LEU A 265 -14.02 17.87 -4.79
C LEU A 265 -13.40 19.28 -4.75
N LYS A 266 -13.55 19.99 -3.65
CA LYS A 266 -13.17 21.39 -3.55
C LYS A 266 -12.07 21.67 -2.51
N GLY A 267 -11.73 20.69 -1.68
CA GLY A 267 -10.80 20.83 -0.55
C GLY A 267 -9.38 21.19 -0.96
N ARG A 268 -8.91 20.67 -2.13
CA ARG A 268 -7.55 20.89 -2.61
C ARG A 268 -7.14 22.37 -2.61
N SER A 269 -7.88 23.22 -3.29
CA SER A 269 -7.55 24.63 -3.38
C SER A 269 -7.63 25.37 -2.04
N ALA A 270 -8.43 24.87 -1.09
CA ALA A 270 -8.59 25.42 0.24
C ALA A 270 -7.61 24.80 1.27
N GLY A 271 -6.67 23.92 0.87
CA GLY A 271 -5.72 23.27 1.75
C GLY A 271 -6.36 22.30 2.74
N ILE A 272 -7.48 21.68 2.37
CA ILE A 272 -8.18 20.67 3.17
C ILE A 272 -7.86 19.30 2.60
N ASN A 273 -7.27 18.45 3.43
CA ASN A 273 -6.88 17.09 3.10
C ASN A 273 -7.84 16.11 3.78
N ILE A 274 -8.16 15.01 3.11
CA ILE A 274 -9.03 13.96 3.65
C ILE A 274 -8.26 12.64 3.61
N VAL A 275 -8.20 11.95 4.72
CA VAL A 275 -7.66 10.60 4.86
C VAL A 275 -8.80 9.67 5.24
N LEU A 276 -9.33 8.94 4.27
CA LEU A 276 -10.37 7.94 4.48
C LEU A 276 -9.73 6.58 4.78
N SER A 277 -10.31 5.86 5.71
CA SER A 277 -9.85 4.53 6.08
C SER A 277 -11.01 3.54 6.12
N LEU A 278 -10.78 2.34 5.57
CA LEU A 278 -11.76 1.25 5.53
C LEU A 278 -11.05 -0.10 5.68
N GLN A 279 -11.71 -1.06 6.31
CA GLN A 279 -11.18 -2.44 6.39
C GLN A 279 -11.46 -3.21 5.09
N LYS A 280 -12.69 -3.14 4.60
CA LYS A 280 -13.13 -3.78 3.36
C LYS A 280 -14.02 -2.80 2.59
N PRO A 281 -13.45 -2.06 1.63
CA PRO A 281 -14.23 -1.11 0.85
C PRO A 281 -15.18 -1.85 -0.10
N LEU A 282 -16.42 -1.38 -0.17
CA LEU A 282 -17.38 -1.75 -1.19
C LEU A 282 -17.55 -0.58 -2.17
N ALA A 283 -17.97 -0.87 -3.41
CA ALA A 283 -18.19 0.16 -4.43
C ALA A 283 -19.25 1.20 -3.99
N GLU A 284 -20.21 0.78 -3.18
CA GLU A 284 -21.27 1.63 -2.61
C GLU A 284 -20.80 2.52 -1.46
N ASP A 285 -19.67 2.18 -0.80
CA ASP A 285 -19.18 2.97 0.34
C ASP A 285 -18.63 4.31 -0.12
N ILE A 286 -17.96 4.33 -1.27
CA ILE A 286 -17.32 5.52 -1.81
C ILE A 286 -17.81 5.74 -3.25
N PRO A 287 -18.67 6.75 -3.48
CA PRO A 287 -19.10 7.09 -4.83
C PRO A 287 -17.90 7.31 -5.76
N THR A 288 -17.99 6.88 -7.02
CA THR A 288 -16.91 6.96 -8.00
C THR A 288 -16.33 8.38 -8.08
N SER A 289 -17.21 9.41 -8.10
CA SER A 289 -16.77 10.82 -8.16
C SER A 289 -15.92 11.27 -6.97
N VAL A 290 -16.09 10.66 -5.81
CA VAL A 290 -15.26 10.88 -4.61
C VAL A 290 -13.98 10.05 -4.72
N ARG A 291 -14.09 8.76 -5.06
CA ARG A 291 -12.97 7.83 -5.16
C ARG A 291 -11.91 8.31 -6.17
N ASP A 292 -12.32 8.87 -7.30
CA ASP A 292 -11.42 9.37 -8.33
C ASP A 292 -10.57 10.57 -7.86
N GLN A 293 -10.99 11.28 -6.83
CA GLN A 293 -10.25 12.38 -6.22
C GLN A 293 -9.29 11.93 -5.10
N LEU A 294 -9.40 10.69 -4.64
CA LEU A 294 -8.51 10.13 -3.63
C LEU A 294 -7.19 9.75 -4.30
N SER A 295 -6.27 10.70 -4.31
CA SER A 295 -5.04 10.65 -5.11
C SER A 295 -3.98 9.72 -4.53
N PHE A 296 -3.83 9.69 -3.21
CA PHE A 296 -2.99 8.70 -2.54
C PHE A 296 -3.85 7.49 -2.18
N ARG A 297 -3.53 6.35 -2.77
CA ARG A 297 -4.26 5.09 -2.58
C ARG A 297 -3.31 4.07 -1.99
N LEU A 298 -3.69 3.47 -0.87
CA LEU A 298 -2.89 2.49 -0.14
C LEU A 298 -3.74 1.27 0.22
N VAL A 299 -3.24 0.10 -0.13
CA VAL A 299 -3.81 -1.20 0.24
C VAL A 299 -2.78 -1.95 1.06
N LEU A 300 -3.04 -2.17 2.34
CA LEU A 300 -2.14 -2.86 3.28
C LEU A 300 -2.52 -4.31 3.48
N GLY A 301 -1.50 -5.15 3.68
CA GLY A 301 -1.64 -6.57 3.99
C GLY A 301 -1.61 -7.46 2.76
N LYS A 302 -0.66 -8.40 2.73
CA LYS A 302 -0.47 -9.34 1.63
C LYS A 302 -1.69 -10.20 1.28
N ASN A 303 -2.58 -10.41 2.25
CA ASN A 303 -3.77 -11.25 2.10
C ASN A 303 -5.02 -10.46 1.69
N THR A 304 -4.88 -9.18 1.34
CA THR A 304 -6.01 -8.38 0.84
C THR A 304 -6.48 -8.90 -0.50
N SER A 305 -7.81 -9.06 -0.66
CA SER A 305 -8.42 -9.64 -1.87
C SER A 305 -8.10 -8.82 -3.12
N GLU A 306 -8.03 -9.48 -4.27
CA GLU A 306 -7.82 -8.82 -5.57
C GLU A 306 -8.94 -7.85 -5.89
N ASP A 307 -10.20 -8.16 -5.55
CA ASP A 307 -11.33 -7.26 -5.76
C ASP A 307 -11.15 -5.92 -5.01
N THR A 308 -10.63 -5.96 -3.78
CA THR A 308 -10.28 -4.74 -3.03
C THR A 308 -9.21 -3.95 -3.76
N LYS A 309 -8.17 -4.60 -4.26
CA LYS A 309 -7.09 -3.95 -4.99
C LYS A 309 -7.61 -3.33 -6.29
N LYS A 310 -8.36 -4.09 -7.10
CA LYS A 310 -9.00 -3.61 -8.33
C LYS A 310 -9.89 -2.39 -8.06
N LEU A 311 -10.71 -2.44 -7.01
CA LEU A 311 -11.59 -1.33 -6.63
C LEU A 311 -10.82 -0.07 -6.27
N ILE A 312 -9.79 -0.20 -5.43
CA ILE A 312 -9.03 0.94 -4.92
C ILE A 312 -8.15 1.56 -6.00
N PHE A 313 -7.46 0.76 -6.80
CA PHE A 313 -6.60 1.27 -7.85
C PHE A 313 -7.34 1.60 -9.15
N GLY A 314 -8.63 1.28 -9.25
CA GLY A 314 -9.45 1.57 -10.44
C GLY A 314 -9.10 0.68 -11.63
N ILE A 315 -8.60 -0.53 -11.39
CA ILE A 315 -8.21 -1.45 -12.44
C ILE A 315 -9.47 -2.17 -12.93
N ASN A 316 -9.87 -1.90 -14.18
CA ASN A 316 -10.95 -2.61 -14.87
C ASN A 316 -10.35 -3.67 -15.80
N GLU A 317 -11.07 -4.76 -16.03
CA GLU A 317 -10.67 -5.78 -17.01
C GLU A 317 -10.36 -5.21 -18.40
N LYS A 318 -10.99 -4.10 -18.78
CA LYS A 318 -10.71 -3.37 -20.04
C LYS A 318 -9.38 -2.61 -20.05
N ASN A 319 -8.85 -2.24 -18.89
CA ASN A 319 -7.55 -1.55 -18.79
C ASN A 319 -6.39 -2.53 -18.75
N ILE A 320 -6.68 -3.82 -18.53
CA ILE A 320 -5.72 -4.94 -18.59
C ILE A 320 -5.29 -5.21 -20.03
N LEU A 321 -6.12 -4.84 -21.03
CA LEU A 321 -5.86 -5.10 -22.44
C LEU A 321 -4.76 -4.22 -23.09
N VAL A 322 -4.15 -3.31 -22.35
CA VAL A 322 -3.08 -2.40 -22.87
C VAL A 322 -1.69 -2.78 -22.33
N THR A 323 -1.63 -3.61 -21.31
CA THR A 323 -0.40 -4.23 -20.81
C THR A 323 -0.64 -5.72 -20.78
N ASP A 324 0.23 -6.52 -21.39
CA ASP A 324 0.15 -7.97 -21.42
C ASP A 324 -0.49 -8.53 -20.14
N GLU A 325 -1.61 -9.29 -20.28
CA GLU A 325 -2.39 -9.85 -19.17
C GLU A 325 -1.52 -10.63 -18.15
N THR A 326 -0.33 -11.04 -18.57
CA THR A 326 0.68 -11.71 -17.75
C THR A 326 1.41 -10.80 -16.78
N GLU A 327 1.56 -9.50 -17.05
CA GLU A 327 2.35 -8.60 -16.21
C GLU A 327 1.60 -8.11 -14.97
N ILE A 328 0.29 -7.81 -15.05
CA ILE A 328 -0.48 -7.31 -13.89
C ILE A 328 -0.78 -8.43 -12.89
N SER A 329 -1.12 -9.62 -13.37
CA SER A 329 -1.30 -10.78 -12.48
C SER A 329 0.00 -11.20 -11.81
N ASP A 330 1.11 -11.04 -12.51
CA ASP A 330 2.44 -11.36 -12.02
C ASP A 330 2.92 -10.35 -10.97
N ASP A 331 2.67 -9.06 -11.13
CA ASP A 331 3.07 -8.02 -10.16
C ASP A 331 2.35 -8.15 -8.81
N TRP A 332 1.07 -8.54 -8.79
CA TRP A 332 0.36 -8.82 -7.55
C TRP A 332 0.93 -10.03 -6.79
N GLN A 333 1.46 -11.01 -7.52
CA GLN A 333 1.95 -12.27 -6.97
C GLN A 333 3.44 -12.24 -6.61
N THR A 334 4.20 -11.31 -7.20
CA THR A 334 5.67 -11.30 -7.08
C THR A 334 6.21 -10.59 -5.85
N ALA A 335 5.44 -9.72 -5.21
CA ALA A 335 5.90 -9.05 -4.02
C ALA A 335 5.84 -10.00 -2.82
N THR A 336 6.97 -10.42 -2.32
CA THR A 336 7.10 -11.04 -1.00
C THR A 336 6.91 -9.95 0.06
N LEU A 337 5.64 -9.59 0.29
CA LEU A 337 5.30 -8.56 1.25
C LEU A 337 5.40 -9.11 2.68
N SER A 338 5.92 -8.30 3.58
CA SER A 338 5.77 -8.57 5.01
C SER A 338 4.29 -8.44 5.40
N LYS A 339 3.94 -8.89 6.62
CA LYS A 339 2.54 -8.86 7.10
C LYS A 339 1.89 -7.48 6.99
N HIS A 340 2.68 -6.41 7.12
CA HIS A 340 2.20 -5.03 7.19
C HIS A 340 2.49 -4.22 5.92
N ASP A 341 3.09 -4.82 4.91
CA ASP A 341 3.35 -4.18 3.63
C ASP A 341 2.13 -4.26 2.70
N GLY A 342 2.20 -3.60 1.57
CA GLY A 342 1.07 -3.53 0.66
C GLY A 342 1.42 -2.92 -0.69
N TRP A 343 0.47 -2.22 -1.27
CA TRP A 343 0.61 -1.53 -2.55
C TRP A 343 0.06 -0.12 -2.44
N TYR A 344 0.67 0.80 -3.16
CA TYR A 344 0.24 2.20 -3.20
C TYR A 344 0.25 2.78 -4.60
N SER A 345 -0.52 3.83 -4.79
CA SER A 345 -0.54 4.64 -6.00
C SER A 345 -0.56 6.12 -5.64
N LEU A 346 0.11 6.92 -6.48
CA LEU A 346 0.14 8.38 -6.45
C LEU A 346 0.05 8.91 -7.89
N PRO A 347 -0.39 10.17 -8.12
CA PRO A 347 -0.54 10.73 -9.47
C PRO A 347 0.74 10.78 -10.31
N ASN A 348 1.92 10.74 -9.67
CA ASN A 348 3.23 10.74 -10.33
C ASN A 348 3.74 9.33 -10.65
N ILE A 349 3.01 8.29 -10.27
CA ILE A 349 3.33 6.91 -10.58
C ILE A 349 2.68 6.58 -11.92
N LEU A 350 3.51 6.18 -12.90
CA LEU A 350 3.05 5.82 -14.24
C LEU A 350 2.35 4.46 -14.25
N GLU A 351 2.84 3.54 -13.41
CA GLU A 351 2.20 2.26 -13.17
C GLU A 351 0.91 2.45 -12.35
N ASN A 352 -0.02 1.52 -12.45
CA ASN A 352 -1.27 1.58 -11.68
C ASN A 352 -1.02 1.59 -10.16
N PHE A 353 0.03 0.92 -9.71
CA PHE A 353 0.45 0.85 -8.30
C PHE A 353 1.91 0.38 -8.20
N LYS A 354 2.50 0.58 -7.02
CA LYS A 354 3.83 0.07 -6.62
C LYS A 354 3.78 -0.63 -5.28
N VAL A 355 4.78 -1.46 -5.00
CA VAL A 355 4.96 -2.08 -3.69
C VAL A 355 5.21 -1.00 -2.64
N PHE A 356 4.54 -1.15 -1.51
CA PHE A 356 4.65 -0.29 -0.34
C PHE A 356 5.24 -1.06 0.83
N GLU A 357 6.37 -0.62 1.32
CA GLU A 357 6.96 -1.10 2.57
C GLU A 357 6.59 -0.14 3.69
N THR A 358 5.72 -0.59 4.59
CA THR A 358 5.27 0.24 5.72
C THR A 358 6.48 0.67 6.55
N PRO A 359 6.60 1.96 6.94
CA PRO A 359 7.63 2.42 7.85
C PRO A 359 7.73 1.54 9.10
N ASP A 360 8.93 1.37 9.63
CA ASP A 360 9.09 0.75 10.95
C ASP A 360 8.51 1.68 12.01
N LEU A 361 7.44 1.24 12.63
CA LEU A 361 6.66 2.00 13.60
C LEU A 361 6.79 1.45 15.03
N SER A 362 7.69 0.51 15.25
CA SER A 362 7.91 -0.14 16.56
C SER A 362 8.25 0.85 17.67
N ASN A 363 8.93 1.96 17.33
CA ASN A 363 9.33 3.02 18.25
C ASN A 363 8.52 4.31 18.07
N LEU A 364 7.40 4.26 17.33
CA LEU A 364 6.57 5.44 17.09
C LEU A 364 5.85 5.85 18.38
N LYS A 365 6.21 7.02 18.90
CA LYS A 365 5.45 7.72 19.94
C LYS A 365 4.65 8.84 19.27
N VAL A 366 3.35 8.80 19.40
CA VAL A 366 2.42 9.83 18.83
C VAL A 366 2.15 10.94 19.82
#